data_e581b0e8017ba3295736fc2b03fb2bbf
#
_entry.id   e581b0e8017ba3295736fc2b03fb2bbf
#
_cell.length_a   1.000
_cell.length_b   1.000
_cell.length_c   1.000
_cell.angle_alpha   90.00
_cell.angle_beta   90.00
_cell.angle_gamma   90.00
#
_symmetry.space_group_name_H-M   'P 1'
#
loop_
_entity.id
_entity.type
_entity.pdbx_description
1 polymer ?
#
loop_
_entity_poly.entity_id
_entity_poly.type
_entity_poly.pdbx_seq_one_letter_code
_entity_poly.pdbx_strand_id
1 'polypeptide(L)'
;REFAARETELMGEIAIGAGESRSMTVLSQAICTFRERYPKVTFRIFSANADDVKERLDTGILDMGLLTEPVDVGKYAFCRMKEKDRWGVLVRMDSPLAELEAVTPQDLESVPLLISGRESVQRELSNWFGNRWERLQIAATFNLILNAANMVRCGVGAALGFDLNLAFDDLRFLPLSPAMETGTVLVWKKDQVLTPAVEAFHQHIKNVQ
;
A
#
# COMPACT_ATOMS: atom_id res chain seq x y z
N ARG A 1 -14.11 9.67 -38.03
CA ARG A 1 -14.08 10.96 -37.28
C ARG A 1 -15.11 10.98 -36.15
N GLU A 2 -16.29 10.34 -36.25
CA GLU A 2 -17.29 10.29 -35.16
C GLU A 2 -16.85 9.39 -33.96
N PHE A 3 -16.13 8.30 -34.19
CA PHE A 3 -15.62 7.44 -33.14
C PHE A 3 -14.57 8.14 -32.25
N ALA A 4 -13.66 8.91 -32.85
CA ALA A 4 -12.65 9.67 -32.12
C ALA A 4 -13.22 10.83 -31.29
N ALA A 5 -14.34 11.42 -31.73
CA ALA A 5 -15.02 12.49 -31.01
C ALA A 5 -15.78 11.98 -29.77
N ARG A 6 -16.31 10.74 -29.81
CA ARG A 6 -16.98 10.12 -28.64
C ARG A 6 -16.00 9.71 -27.54
N GLU A 7 -14.78 9.32 -27.89
CA GLU A 7 -13.77 8.93 -26.89
C GLU A 7 -13.29 10.11 -26.01
N THR A 8 -13.22 11.31 -26.57
CA THR A 8 -12.82 12.51 -25.80
C THR A 8 -13.92 13.07 -24.88
N GLU A 9 -15.12 12.57 -24.96
CA GLU A 9 -16.25 13.01 -24.13
C GLU A 9 -16.47 12.16 -22.86
N LEU A 10 -15.67 11.09 -22.66
CA LEU A 10 -15.79 10.29 -21.46
C LEU A 10 -15.54 11.15 -20.24
N MET A 11 -16.46 11.12 -19.28
CA MET A 11 -16.42 11.90 -18.05
C MET A 11 -16.92 11.07 -16.87
N GLY A 12 -16.68 11.56 -15.69
CA GLY A 12 -17.08 10.95 -14.42
C GLY A 12 -15.94 10.83 -13.45
N GLU A 13 -16.25 10.32 -12.26
CA GLU A 13 -15.27 10.06 -11.21
C GLU A 13 -15.03 8.57 -11.09
N ILE A 14 -13.77 8.18 -10.91
CA ILE A 14 -13.36 6.83 -10.55
C ILE A 14 -12.81 6.88 -9.12
N ALA A 15 -13.44 6.14 -8.21
CA ALA A 15 -13.09 6.09 -6.80
C ALA A 15 -12.26 4.84 -6.49
N ILE A 16 -11.04 5.03 -6.01
CA ILE A 16 -10.07 3.96 -5.73
C ILE A 16 -9.62 4.04 -4.28
N GLY A 17 -9.80 2.93 -3.54
CA GLY A 17 -9.18 2.75 -2.24
C GLY A 17 -7.77 2.20 -2.39
N ALA A 18 -6.82 2.69 -1.62
CA ALA A 18 -5.44 2.22 -1.70
C ALA A 18 -4.73 2.27 -0.35
N GLY A 19 -4.01 1.22 -0.01
CA GLY A 19 -2.98 1.27 1.01
C GLY A 19 -1.73 1.97 0.49
N GLU A 20 -0.84 2.35 1.41
CA GLU A 20 0.45 2.92 1.06
C GLU A 20 1.40 1.82 0.57
N SER A 21 1.72 1.82 -0.72
CA SER A 21 2.59 0.83 -1.36
C SER A 21 3.28 1.39 -2.59
N ARG A 22 4.33 0.72 -3.05
CA ARG A 22 5.02 1.06 -4.32
C ARG A 22 4.11 0.89 -5.53
N SER A 23 3.17 -0.03 -5.46
CA SER A 23 2.19 -0.25 -6.53
C SER A 23 1.33 0.98 -6.82
N MET A 24 1.23 1.92 -5.87
CA MET A 24 0.57 3.20 -6.11
C MET A 24 1.27 4.03 -7.20
N THR A 25 2.59 3.88 -7.37
CA THR A 25 3.31 4.51 -8.49
C THR A 25 2.84 3.97 -9.83
N VAL A 26 2.69 2.66 -9.95
CA VAL A 26 2.18 2.00 -11.17
C VAL A 26 0.75 2.47 -11.47
N LEU A 27 -0.10 2.47 -10.46
CA LEU A 27 -1.48 2.97 -10.58
C LEU A 27 -1.51 4.44 -11.00
N SER A 28 -0.65 5.27 -10.41
CA SER A 28 -0.56 6.70 -10.75
C SER A 28 -0.10 6.94 -12.19
N GLN A 29 0.82 6.13 -12.70
CA GLN A 29 1.24 6.17 -14.11
C GLN A 29 0.08 5.79 -15.03
N ALA A 30 -0.69 4.76 -14.69
CA ALA A 30 -1.89 4.39 -15.43
C ALA A 30 -2.94 5.50 -15.43
N ILE A 31 -3.16 6.17 -14.29
CA ILE A 31 -4.05 7.34 -14.18
C ILE A 31 -3.56 8.48 -15.07
N CYS A 32 -2.27 8.75 -15.07
CA CYS A 32 -1.66 9.81 -15.87
C CYS A 32 -1.95 9.60 -17.35
N THR A 33 -1.57 8.43 -17.88
CA THR A 33 -1.76 8.10 -19.31
C THR A 33 -3.24 7.99 -19.70
N PHE A 34 -4.10 7.52 -18.79
CA PHE A 34 -5.53 7.48 -19.02
C PHE A 34 -6.12 8.89 -19.17
N ARG A 35 -5.71 9.83 -18.32
CA ARG A 35 -6.19 11.22 -18.36
C ARG A 35 -5.70 12.01 -19.56
N GLU A 36 -4.59 11.63 -20.17
CA GLU A 36 -4.16 12.19 -21.47
C GLU A 36 -5.20 11.93 -22.55
N ARG A 37 -5.82 10.76 -22.53
CA ARG A 37 -6.88 10.37 -23.47
C ARG A 37 -8.27 10.87 -23.04
N TYR A 38 -8.55 10.87 -21.73
CA TYR A 38 -9.85 11.19 -21.16
C TYR A 38 -9.75 12.29 -20.10
N PRO A 39 -9.45 13.53 -20.50
CA PRO A 39 -9.12 14.60 -19.53
C PRO A 39 -10.28 15.03 -18.63
N LYS A 40 -11.52 14.71 -18.98
CA LYS A 40 -12.71 15.00 -18.18
C LYS A 40 -12.99 13.95 -17.09
N VAL A 41 -12.26 12.85 -17.08
CA VAL A 41 -12.36 11.84 -16.00
C VAL A 41 -11.52 12.31 -14.82
N THR A 42 -12.11 12.25 -13.63
CA THR A 42 -11.45 12.56 -12.36
C THR A 42 -11.27 11.29 -11.52
N PHE A 43 -10.32 11.32 -10.62
CA PHE A 43 -10.05 10.20 -9.70
C PHE A 43 -10.17 10.69 -8.27
N ARG A 44 -10.77 9.85 -7.42
CA ARG A 44 -10.79 10.05 -5.98
C ARG A 44 -10.04 8.90 -5.31
N ILE A 45 -8.96 9.23 -4.61
CA ILE A 45 -8.14 8.25 -3.89
C ILE A 45 -8.49 8.29 -2.41
N PHE A 46 -8.89 7.14 -1.89
CA PHE A 46 -9.17 6.93 -0.48
C PHE A 46 -8.08 6.04 0.12
N SER A 47 -7.26 6.62 1.01
CA SER A 47 -6.15 5.91 1.65
C SER A 47 -6.64 5.19 2.91
N ALA A 48 -6.56 3.87 2.91
CA ALA A 48 -6.95 3.02 4.04
C ALA A 48 -6.33 1.62 3.92
N ASN A 49 -6.46 0.84 5.00
CA ASN A 49 -6.09 -0.57 4.98
C ASN A 49 -7.05 -1.40 4.11
N ALA A 50 -6.67 -2.65 3.83
CA ALA A 50 -7.45 -3.52 2.96
C ALA A 50 -8.87 -3.80 3.50
N ASP A 51 -9.05 -3.91 4.80
CA ASP A 51 -10.35 -4.24 5.40
C ASP A 51 -11.35 -3.08 5.21
N ASP A 52 -10.91 -1.85 5.47
CA ASP A 52 -11.72 -0.64 5.26
C ASP A 52 -12.03 -0.40 3.77
N VAL A 53 -11.08 -0.68 2.88
CA VAL A 53 -11.29 -0.57 1.43
C VAL A 53 -12.30 -1.60 0.96
N LYS A 54 -12.21 -2.85 1.41
CA LYS A 54 -13.15 -3.92 1.06
C LYS A 54 -14.59 -3.58 1.48
N GLU A 55 -14.78 -3.06 2.68
CA GLU A 55 -16.10 -2.62 3.14
C GLU A 55 -16.72 -1.59 2.20
N ARG A 56 -15.92 -0.62 1.74
CA ARG A 56 -16.38 0.43 0.82
C ARG A 56 -16.57 -0.05 -0.61
N LEU A 57 -15.84 -1.06 -1.03
CA LEU A 57 -16.09 -1.77 -2.29
C LEU A 57 -17.43 -2.50 -2.22
N ASP A 58 -17.68 -3.22 -1.14
CA ASP A 58 -18.90 -4.02 -0.93
C ASP A 58 -20.16 -3.14 -0.91
N THR A 59 -20.05 -1.92 -0.38
CA THR A 59 -21.14 -0.94 -0.32
C THR A 59 -21.22 -0.04 -1.55
N GLY A 60 -20.35 -0.18 -2.54
CA GLY A 60 -20.36 0.60 -3.78
C GLY A 60 -19.82 2.03 -3.66
N ILE A 61 -19.22 2.40 -2.52
CA ILE A 61 -18.60 3.72 -2.32
C ILE A 61 -17.30 3.86 -3.13
N LEU A 62 -16.59 2.75 -3.31
CA LEU A 62 -15.39 2.66 -4.14
C LEU A 62 -15.63 1.75 -5.34
N ASP A 63 -15.00 2.08 -6.45
CA ASP A 63 -15.07 1.30 -7.69
C ASP A 63 -13.97 0.22 -7.73
N MET A 64 -12.80 0.51 -7.18
CA MET A 64 -11.62 -0.36 -7.18
C MET A 64 -10.86 -0.22 -5.87
N GLY A 65 -10.04 -1.23 -5.57
CA GLY A 65 -9.12 -1.21 -4.43
C GLY A 65 -7.75 -1.73 -4.80
N LEU A 66 -6.71 -1.01 -4.40
CA LEU A 66 -5.33 -1.44 -4.46
C LEU A 66 -4.93 -1.93 -3.07
N LEU A 67 -4.88 -3.26 -2.88
CA LEU A 67 -4.78 -3.90 -1.58
C LEU A 67 -3.45 -4.62 -1.41
N THR A 68 -2.80 -4.40 -0.28
CA THR A 68 -1.60 -5.16 0.09
C THR A 68 -1.96 -6.52 0.68
N GLU A 69 -1.27 -7.56 0.24
CA GLU A 69 -1.42 -8.90 0.80
C GLU A 69 -0.89 -8.97 2.24
N PRO A 70 -1.39 -9.85 3.11
CA PRO A 70 -2.41 -10.87 2.84
C PRO A 70 -3.82 -10.28 2.76
N VAL A 71 -4.58 -10.68 1.75
CA VAL A 71 -5.97 -10.27 1.54
C VAL A 71 -6.77 -11.39 0.87
N ASP A 72 -7.97 -11.64 1.38
CA ASP A 72 -8.91 -12.55 0.74
C ASP A 72 -9.59 -11.84 -0.44
N VAL A 73 -9.36 -12.34 -1.65
CA VAL A 73 -9.90 -11.81 -2.91
C VAL A 73 -11.00 -12.69 -3.51
N GLY A 74 -11.46 -13.70 -2.78
CA GLY A 74 -12.43 -14.69 -3.31
C GLY A 74 -13.71 -14.13 -3.89
N LYS A 75 -14.21 -13.01 -3.37
CA LYS A 75 -15.41 -12.30 -3.86
C LYS A 75 -15.16 -11.31 -4.98
N TYR A 76 -13.90 -11.02 -5.30
CA TYR A 76 -13.52 -9.94 -6.20
C TYR A 76 -12.91 -10.49 -7.47
N ALA A 77 -13.08 -9.76 -8.56
CA ALA A 77 -12.17 -9.85 -9.68
C ALA A 77 -10.88 -9.14 -9.29
N PHE A 78 -9.73 -9.64 -9.70
CA PHE A 78 -8.46 -9.08 -9.30
C PHE A 78 -7.37 -9.26 -10.37
N CYS A 79 -6.36 -8.41 -10.28
CA CYS A 79 -5.09 -8.63 -10.94
C CYS A 79 -3.94 -8.33 -9.98
N ARG A 80 -2.89 -9.16 -10.01
CA ARG A 80 -1.70 -8.95 -9.21
C ARG A 80 -0.82 -7.90 -9.84
N MET A 81 -0.33 -6.97 -9.01
CA MET A 81 0.65 -6.00 -9.45
C MET A 81 2.04 -6.65 -9.56
N LYS A 82 2.85 -6.23 -10.52
CA LYS A 82 4.22 -6.76 -10.70
C LYS A 82 5.16 -6.33 -9.60
N GLU A 83 4.99 -5.09 -9.13
CA GLU A 83 5.82 -4.54 -8.06
C GLU A 83 5.48 -5.20 -6.73
N LYS A 84 6.52 -5.51 -5.95
CA LYS A 84 6.41 -5.96 -4.57
C LYS A 84 6.99 -4.92 -3.64
N ASP A 85 6.40 -4.81 -2.47
CA ASP A 85 6.87 -3.95 -1.40
C ASP A 85 7.88 -4.70 -0.53
N ARG A 86 9.02 -4.08 -0.29
CA ARG A 86 10.06 -4.59 0.59
C ARG A 86 9.84 -4.05 2.00
N TRP A 87 9.82 -4.94 2.98
CA TRP A 87 9.75 -4.58 4.39
C TRP A 87 11.09 -4.10 4.92
N GLY A 88 11.00 -3.19 5.87
CA GLY A 88 12.12 -2.68 6.61
C GLY A 88 11.69 -1.92 7.85
N VAL A 89 12.62 -1.20 8.43
CA VAL A 89 12.36 -0.36 9.59
C VAL A 89 12.85 1.05 9.36
N LEU A 90 12.03 2.00 9.81
CA LEU A 90 12.36 3.42 9.83
C LEU A 90 12.91 3.75 11.23
N VAL A 91 14.10 4.30 11.26
CA VAL A 91 14.82 4.65 12.49
C VAL A 91 15.34 6.08 12.43
N ARG A 92 15.64 6.66 13.59
CA ARG A 92 16.36 7.94 13.67
C ARG A 92 17.80 7.77 13.18
N MET A 93 18.36 8.79 12.58
CA MET A 93 19.75 8.79 12.14
C MET A 93 20.75 8.60 13.30
N ASP A 94 20.37 9.00 14.51
CA ASP A 94 21.19 8.83 15.71
C ASP A 94 20.93 7.49 16.45
N SER A 95 20.08 6.63 15.92
CA SER A 95 19.87 5.29 16.45
C SER A 95 21.09 4.40 16.21
N PRO A 96 21.46 3.52 17.16
CA PRO A 96 22.48 2.49 16.92
C PRO A 96 22.16 1.60 15.73
N LEU A 97 20.89 1.36 15.42
CA LEU A 97 20.45 0.59 14.26
C LEU A 97 20.81 1.28 12.93
N ALA A 98 20.92 2.60 12.91
CA ALA A 98 21.23 3.36 11.69
C ALA A 98 22.62 3.06 11.12
N GLU A 99 23.52 2.48 11.90
CA GLU A 99 24.85 2.02 11.45
C GLU A 99 24.80 0.69 10.67
N LEU A 100 23.68 -0.03 10.75
CA LEU A 100 23.50 -1.31 10.08
C LEU A 100 23.10 -1.09 8.62
N GLU A 101 23.40 -2.06 7.76
CA GLU A 101 22.90 -2.09 6.38
C GLU A 101 21.53 -2.77 6.26
N ALA A 102 21.22 -3.70 7.17
CA ALA A 102 19.96 -4.40 7.28
C ALA A 102 19.75 -4.80 8.75
N VAL A 103 18.51 -5.06 9.13
CA VAL A 103 18.14 -5.45 10.50
C VAL A 103 17.62 -6.87 10.55
N THR A 104 18.05 -7.60 11.57
CA THR A 104 17.60 -8.96 11.87
C THR A 104 16.50 -8.93 12.94
N PRO A 105 15.75 -10.05 13.13
CA PRO A 105 14.81 -10.14 14.25
C PRO A 105 15.46 -9.88 15.61
N GLN A 106 16.71 -10.28 15.78
CA GLN A 106 17.46 -10.07 17.02
C GLN A 106 17.76 -8.58 17.28
N ASP A 107 18.13 -7.83 16.24
CA ASP A 107 18.40 -6.39 16.37
C ASP A 107 17.18 -5.61 16.85
N LEU A 108 15.99 -6.03 16.41
CA LEU A 108 14.72 -5.36 16.73
C LEU A 108 14.14 -5.77 18.10
N GLU A 109 14.63 -6.82 18.71
CA GLU A 109 14.20 -7.27 20.03
C GLU A 109 14.57 -6.27 21.15
N SER A 110 15.58 -5.47 20.94
CA SER A 110 16.13 -4.54 21.95
C SER A 110 15.54 -3.12 21.88
N VAL A 111 14.68 -2.83 20.91
CA VAL A 111 14.13 -1.48 20.71
C VAL A 111 12.60 -1.49 20.72
N PRO A 112 11.95 -0.42 21.20
CA PRO A 112 10.50 -0.28 21.05
C PRO A 112 10.12 -0.23 19.57
N LEU A 113 9.04 -0.93 19.21
CA LEU A 113 8.58 -1.05 17.83
C LEU A 113 7.20 -0.41 17.65
N LEU A 114 7.02 0.19 16.48
CA LEU A 114 5.74 0.64 15.96
C LEU A 114 5.38 -0.30 14.80
N ILE A 115 4.20 -0.91 14.86
CA ILE A 115 3.76 -1.91 13.87
C ILE A 115 2.37 -1.60 13.34
N SER A 116 2.00 -2.24 12.23
CA SER A 116 0.64 -2.17 11.71
C SER A 116 -0.38 -2.66 12.75
N GLY A 117 -1.50 -1.95 12.87
CA GLY A 117 -2.64 -2.38 13.69
C GLY A 117 -3.45 -3.52 13.08
N ARG A 118 -3.17 -3.91 11.85
CA ARG A 118 -3.90 -4.95 11.13
C ARG A 118 -3.45 -6.35 11.55
N GLU A 119 -4.36 -7.15 12.07
CA GLU A 119 -4.05 -8.49 12.62
C GLU A 119 -3.38 -9.42 11.60
N SER A 120 -3.85 -9.43 10.34
CA SER A 120 -3.25 -10.28 9.30
C SER A 120 -1.80 -9.89 8.99
N VAL A 121 -1.45 -8.61 9.06
CA VAL A 121 -0.07 -8.11 8.91
C VAL A 121 0.76 -8.49 10.13
N GLN A 122 0.22 -8.36 11.33
CA GLN A 122 0.92 -8.80 12.56
C GLN A 122 1.23 -10.29 12.53
N ARG A 123 0.35 -11.09 11.95
CA ARG A 123 0.59 -12.53 11.76
C ARG A 123 1.76 -12.80 10.83
N GLU A 124 1.87 -12.07 9.72
CA GLU A 124 3.02 -12.16 8.82
C GLU A 124 4.33 -11.73 9.50
N LEU A 125 4.28 -10.64 10.26
CA LEU A 125 5.43 -10.20 11.05
C LEU A 125 5.82 -11.22 12.12
N SER A 126 4.85 -11.83 12.79
CA SER A 126 5.12 -12.86 13.80
C SER A 126 5.84 -14.08 13.20
N ASN A 127 5.50 -14.46 11.98
CA ASN A 127 6.22 -15.53 11.27
C ASN A 127 7.68 -15.15 11.00
N TRP A 128 7.93 -13.89 10.62
CA TRP A 128 9.30 -13.41 10.39
C TRP A 128 10.14 -13.35 11.67
N PHE A 129 9.55 -12.88 12.78
CA PHE A 129 10.22 -12.82 14.08
C PHE A 129 10.40 -14.20 14.75
N GLY A 130 9.53 -15.16 14.43
CA GLY A 130 9.53 -16.49 15.04
C GLY A 130 9.30 -16.42 16.56
N ASN A 131 10.08 -17.18 17.32
CA ASN A 131 9.98 -17.24 18.78
C ASN A 131 10.33 -15.91 19.50
N ARG A 132 10.83 -14.92 18.79
CA ARG A 132 11.14 -13.59 19.35
C ARG A 132 9.90 -12.71 19.45
N TRP A 133 8.83 -13.04 18.74
CA TRP A 133 7.61 -12.23 18.67
C TRP A 133 7.05 -11.88 20.07
N GLU A 134 6.99 -12.87 20.93
CA GLU A 134 6.45 -12.68 22.30
C GLU A 134 7.33 -11.81 23.22
N ARG A 135 8.57 -11.57 22.82
CA ARG A 135 9.52 -10.74 23.58
C ARG A 135 9.63 -9.32 23.07
N LEU A 136 8.95 -9.01 21.99
CA LEU A 136 9.00 -7.68 21.37
C LEU A 136 8.31 -6.64 22.26
N GLN A 137 8.88 -5.47 22.32
CA GLN A 137 8.28 -4.31 22.95
C GLN A 137 7.52 -3.52 21.91
N ILE A 138 6.21 -3.71 21.82
CA ILE A 138 5.35 -2.94 20.92
C ILE A 138 4.90 -1.67 21.64
N ALA A 139 5.39 -0.52 21.18
CA ALA A 139 5.09 0.78 21.75
C ALA A 139 3.82 1.41 21.19
N ALA A 140 3.51 1.18 19.92
CA ALA A 140 2.30 1.69 19.27
C ALA A 140 1.95 0.88 18.02
N THR A 141 0.72 1.01 17.60
CA THR A 141 0.26 0.58 16.27
C THR A 141 -0.12 1.78 15.42
N PHE A 142 -0.03 1.64 14.10
CA PHE A 142 -0.37 2.70 13.16
C PHE A 142 -0.95 2.12 11.87
N ASN A 143 -1.57 2.96 11.06
CA ASN A 143 -2.06 2.62 9.73
C ASN A 143 -1.45 3.48 8.60
N LEU A 144 -0.91 4.65 8.89
CA LEU A 144 -0.26 5.54 7.92
C LEU A 144 1.18 5.83 8.34
N ILE A 145 2.12 5.62 7.41
CA ILE A 145 3.56 5.70 7.68
C ILE A 145 4.03 7.09 8.08
N LEU A 146 3.42 8.16 7.60
CA LEU A 146 3.80 9.52 7.98
C LEU A 146 3.57 9.80 9.46
N ASN A 147 2.48 9.29 10.04
CA ASN A 147 2.25 9.37 11.48
C ASN A 147 3.28 8.56 12.26
N ALA A 148 3.60 7.37 11.77
CA ALA A 148 4.65 6.55 12.37
C ALA A 148 6.02 7.26 12.30
N ALA A 149 6.36 7.89 11.18
CA ALA A 149 7.60 8.66 11.04
C ALA A 149 7.72 9.78 12.08
N ASN A 150 6.62 10.48 12.36
CA ASN A 150 6.60 11.49 13.43
C ASN A 150 6.86 10.89 14.82
N MET A 151 6.28 9.71 15.11
CA MET A 151 6.57 9.00 16.36
C MET A 151 8.03 8.53 16.44
N VAL A 152 8.60 8.07 15.33
CA VAL A 152 10.03 7.71 15.27
C VAL A 152 10.90 8.92 15.58
N ARG A 153 10.64 10.09 14.96
CA ARG A 153 11.37 11.33 15.23
C ARG A 153 11.37 11.72 16.71
N CYS A 154 10.23 11.53 17.37
CA CYS A 154 10.05 11.84 18.79
C CYS A 154 10.62 10.75 19.71
N GLY A 155 11.21 9.69 19.18
CA GLY A 155 11.86 8.65 19.97
C GLY A 155 10.90 7.61 20.57
N VAL A 156 9.67 7.48 20.05
CA VAL A 156 8.71 6.46 20.52
C VAL A 156 9.21 5.05 20.20
N GLY A 157 9.83 4.87 19.04
CA GLY A 157 10.37 3.58 18.63
C GLY A 157 10.79 3.56 17.16
N ALA A 158 11.12 2.37 16.67
CA ALA A 158 11.40 2.10 15.25
C ALA A 158 10.14 1.57 14.56
N ALA A 159 9.83 2.07 13.38
CA ALA A 159 8.59 1.70 12.68
C ALA A 159 8.87 0.63 11.61
N LEU A 160 8.19 -0.51 11.74
CA LEU A 160 8.15 -1.57 10.71
C LEU A 160 7.16 -1.19 9.61
N GLY A 161 7.61 -1.19 8.37
CA GLY A 161 6.79 -0.85 7.23
C GLY A 161 7.48 -1.11 5.90
N PHE A 162 6.85 -0.67 4.82
CA PHE A 162 7.40 -0.81 3.48
C PHE A 162 8.40 0.29 3.16
N ASP A 163 9.36 -0.04 2.30
CA ASP A 163 10.20 0.94 1.62
C ASP A 163 9.36 1.66 0.55
N LEU A 164 8.77 2.79 0.91
CA LEU A 164 7.99 3.63 0.01
C LEU A 164 8.83 4.63 -0.79
N ASN A 165 10.15 4.52 -0.69
CA ASN A 165 11.09 5.46 -1.32
C ASN A 165 10.88 6.91 -0.88
N LEU A 166 10.46 7.09 0.38
CA LEU A 166 10.31 8.41 1.00
C LEU A 166 11.67 8.89 1.51
N ALA A 167 12.07 10.07 1.08
CA ALA A 167 13.26 10.73 1.60
C ALA A 167 12.91 11.53 2.87
N PHE A 168 13.42 11.09 4.00
CA PHE A 168 13.39 11.83 5.26
C PHE A 168 14.84 12.20 5.61
N ASP A 169 15.13 13.49 5.77
CA ASP A 169 16.48 13.95 6.06
C ASP A 169 17.00 13.50 7.44
N ASP A 170 16.09 13.24 8.36
CA ASP A 170 16.36 12.92 9.77
C ASP A 170 16.11 11.45 10.14
N LEU A 171 15.66 10.65 9.18
CA LEU A 171 15.36 9.24 9.37
C LEU A 171 16.07 8.37 8.34
N ARG A 172 16.31 7.12 8.69
CA ARG A 172 16.87 6.13 7.79
C ARG A 172 15.98 4.90 7.71
N PHE A 173 15.77 4.41 6.48
CA PHE A 173 15.13 3.13 6.22
C PHE A 173 16.18 2.03 6.11
N LEU A 174 15.96 0.92 6.83
CA LEU A 174 16.82 -0.26 6.81
C LEU A 174 16.00 -1.48 6.40
N PRO A 175 16.42 -2.23 5.38
CA PRO A 175 15.69 -3.43 4.98
C PRO A 175 15.79 -4.53 6.03
N LEU A 176 14.78 -5.42 6.07
CA LEU A 176 14.81 -6.62 6.90
C LEU A 176 15.78 -7.66 6.33
N SER A 177 16.46 -8.39 7.22
CA SER A 177 17.26 -9.57 6.90
C SER A 177 16.90 -10.71 7.88
N PRO A 178 16.36 -11.85 7.41
CA PRO A 178 16.05 -12.21 6.01
C PRO A 178 15.04 -11.25 5.37
N ALA A 179 15.17 -11.05 4.06
CA ALA A 179 14.28 -10.17 3.31
C ALA A 179 12.83 -10.65 3.38
N MET A 180 11.92 -9.70 3.55
CA MET A 180 10.49 -9.92 3.53
C MET A 180 9.84 -9.00 2.50
N GLU A 181 9.05 -9.56 1.61
CA GLU A 181 8.35 -8.84 0.56
C GLU A 181 6.86 -9.14 0.61
N THR A 182 6.07 -8.15 0.22
CA THR A 182 4.61 -8.26 0.15
C THR A 182 4.11 -7.80 -1.22
N GLY A 183 3.23 -8.60 -1.81
CA GLY A 183 2.57 -8.28 -3.06
C GLY A 183 1.38 -7.34 -2.87
N THR A 184 0.90 -6.80 -3.98
CA THR A 184 -0.29 -5.95 -4.03
C THR A 184 -1.21 -6.46 -5.14
N VAL A 185 -2.50 -6.40 -4.89
CA VAL A 185 -3.55 -6.77 -5.86
C VAL A 185 -4.48 -5.58 -6.09
N LEU A 186 -4.85 -5.38 -7.34
CA LEU A 186 -5.94 -4.48 -7.71
C LEU A 186 -7.22 -5.30 -7.79
N VAL A 187 -8.26 -4.88 -7.07
CA VAL A 187 -9.51 -5.62 -6.97
C VAL A 187 -10.70 -4.73 -7.31
N TRP A 188 -11.79 -5.37 -7.78
CA TRP A 188 -13.10 -4.76 -7.97
C TRP A 188 -14.18 -5.83 -7.82
N LYS A 189 -15.42 -5.42 -7.57
CA LYS A 189 -16.52 -6.38 -7.43
C LYS A 189 -16.77 -7.13 -8.74
N LYS A 190 -17.00 -8.44 -8.63
CA LYS A 190 -17.61 -9.24 -9.70
C LYS A 190 -19.07 -8.78 -9.89
N ASP A 191 -19.59 -8.98 -11.06
CA ASP A 191 -21.02 -8.78 -11.37
C ASP A 191 -21.56 -7.36 -11.07
N GLN A 192 -20.68 -6.37 -11.05
CA GLN A 192 -21.04 -4.97 -10.87
C GLN A 192 -21.31 -4.32 -12.22
N VAL A 193 -22.38 -3.51 -12.28
CA VAL A 193 -22.60 -2.60 -13.40
C VAL A 193 -21.58 -1.46 -13.30
N LEU A 194 -20.64 -1.44 -14.22
CA LEU A 194 -19.59 -0.42 -14.27
C LEU A 194 -20.10 0.82 -15.01
N THR A 195 -19.66 2.00 -14.54
CA THR A 195 -19.80 3.21 -15.35
C THR A 195 -18.86 3.11 -16.57
N PRO A 196 -19.14 3.82 -17.68
CA PRO A 196 -18.25 3.81 -18.84
C PRO A 196 -16.82 4.23 -18.52
N ALA A 197 -16.64 5.18 -17.60
CA ALA A 197 -15.31 5.63 -17.16
C ALA A 197 -14.54 4.50 -16.42
N VAL A 198 -15.19 3.80 -15.51
CA VAL A 198 -14.59 2.68 -14.75
C VAL A 198 -14.26 1.52 -15.69
N GLU A 199 -15.17 1.18 -16.60
CA GLU A 199 -14.92 0.12 -17.59
C GLU A 199 -13.73 0.43 -18.49
N ALA A 200 -13.66 1.66 -19.01
CA ALA A 200 -12.53 2.10 -19.83
C ALA A 200 -11.21 2.07 -19.05
N PHE A 201 -11.23 2.45 -17.78
CA PHE A 201 -10.04 2.40 -16.94
C PHE A 201 -9.60 0.97 -16.62
N HIS A 202 -10.51 0.03 -16.39
CA HIS A 202 -10.20 -1.39 -16.26
C HIS A 202 -9.46 -1.93 -17.48
N GLN A 203 -9.92 -1.60 -18.69
CA GLN A 203 -9.26 -2.02 -19.91
C GLN A 203 -7.87 -1.37 -20.05
N HIS A 204 -7.74 -0.11 -19.69
CA HIS A 204 -6.49 0.62 -19.73
C HIS A 204 -5.44 -0.02 -18.81
N ILE A 205 -5.79 -0.34 -17.57
CA ILE A 205 -4.87 -0.97 -16.60
C ILE A 205 -4.40 -2.34 -17.09
N LYS A 206 -5.27 -3.16 -17.67
CA LYS A 206 -4.88 -4.47 -18.21
C LYS A 206 -3.81 -4.38 -19.31
N ASN A 207 -3.78 -3.27 -20.02
CA ASN A 207 -2.83 -3.04 -21.12
C ASN A 207 -1.48 -2.45 -20.64
N VAL A 208 -1.41 -1.93 -19.43
CA VAL A 208 -0.23 -1.22 -18.86
C VAL A 208 0.58 -2.12 -17.92
N GLN A 209 0.07 -3.27 -17.54
CA GLN A 209 0.74 -4.24 -16.64
C GLN A 209 1.69 -5.19 -17.38
#